data_450752dc14997defa84c7cd9585f8f88
#
_entry.id   450752dc14997defa84c7cd9585f8f88
#
_cell.length_a   1.000
_cell.length_b   1.000
_cell.length_c   1.000
_cell.angle_alpha   90.00
_cell.angle_beta   90.00
_cell.angle_gamma   90.00
#
_symmetry.space_group_name_H-M   'P 1'
#
loop_
_entity.id
_entity.type
_entity.pdbx_description
1 polymer ?
#
loop_
_entity_poly.entity_id
_entity_poly.type
_entity_poly.pdbx_seq_one_letter_code
_entity_poly.pdbx_strand_id
1 'polypeptide(L)'
;MDILTIGEVLIDLTQTGKDERGIPQFAANPGGAPANLAVAASRLGAQTAFIGKVGADAFGRYLKEVLAENKVDVSGMAVDADHPTTMAVVSVDATGERDFSFYRSANADVMPVSYTHLRAHETSQDL
;
A
#
# COMPACT_ATOMS: atom_id res chain seq x y z
N MET A 1 -9.40 4.13 19.34
CA MET A 1 -9.08 4.39 17.91
C MET A 1 -9.00 5.88 17.69
N ASP A 2 -7.82 6.36 17.35
CA ASP A 2 -7.62 7.79 17.18
C ASP A 2 -7.75 8.22 15.72
N ILE A 3 -7.25 7.39 14.81
CA ILE A 3 -7.25 7.72 13.38
C ILE A 3 -7.60 6.47 12.58
N LEU A 4 -8.53 6.63 11.67
CA LEU A 4 -8.87 5.62 10.66
C LEU A 4 -8.59 6.22 9.29
N THR A 5 -7.75 5.57 8.50
CA THR A 5 -7.52 5.97 7.13
C THR A 5 -8.10 4.94 6.17
N ILE A 6 -8.63 5.42 5.06
CA ILE A 6 -9.27 4.59 4.04
C ILE A 6 -8.70 4.97 2.69
N GLY A 7 -8.33 4.00 1.92
CA GLY A 7 -7.92 4.29 0.55
C GLY A 7 -6.87 3.33 0.04
N GLU A 8 -5.94 3.88 -0.70
CA GLU A 8 -4.96 3.08 -1.43
C GLU A 8 -3.76 2.67 -0.59
N VAL A 9 -3.29 1.48 -0.87
CA VAL A 9 -1.99 0.98 -0.46
C VAL A 9 -1.40 0.26 -1.66
N LEU A 10 -0.13 0.47 -1.91
CA LEU A 10 0.51 -0.04 -3.11
C LEU A 10 1.99 -0.28 -2.88
N ILE A 11 2.63 -0.87 -3.87
CA ILE A 11 4.09 -1.05 -3.86
C ILE A 11 4.71 -0.05 -4.81
N ASP A 12 5.70 0.69 -4.31
CA ASP A 12 6.59 1.51 -5.14
C ASP A 12 7.83 0.68 -5.43
N LEU A 13 7.94 0.15 -6.65
CA LEU A 13 9.13 -0.53 -7.11
C LEU A 13 10.11 0.52 -7.62
N THR A 14 11.11 0.85 -6.81
CA THR A 14 12.07 1.90 -7.13
C THR A 14 13.39 1.27 -7.53
N GLN A 15 13.89 1.63 -8.70
CA GLN A 15 15.17 1.11 -9.18
C GLN A 15 16.30 1.60 -8.28
N THR A 16 17.09 0.66 -7.77
CA THR A 16 18.24 0.96 -6.90
C THR A 16 19.57 0.89 -7.64
N GLY A 17 19.56 0.36 -8.85
CA GLY A 17 20.76 0.24 -9.67
C GLY A 17 20.68 -0.97 -10.57
N LYS A 18 21.84 -1.46 -10.95
CA LYS A 18 21.97 -2.68 -11.75
C LYS A 18 23.03 -3.56 -11.11
N ASP A 19 22.89 -4.87 -11.29
CA ASP A 19 23.94 -5.78 -10.84
C ASP A 19 25.10 -5.81 -11.86
N GLU A 20 26.10 -6.63 -11.58
CA GLU A 20 27.29 -6.73 -12.42
C GLU A 20 27.03 -7.25 -13.84
N ARG A 21 25.86 -7.88 -14.04
CA ARG A 21 25.42 -8.36 -15.36
C ARG A 21 24.53 -7.37 -16.07
N GLY A 22 24.30 -6.21 -15.49
CA GLY A 22 23.43 -5.17 -16.03
C GLY A 22 21.95 -5.40 -15.77
N ILE A 23 21.58 -6.31 -14.88
CA ILE A 23 20.19 -6.58 -14.54
C ILE A 23 19.69 -5.53 -13.59
N PRO A 24 18.60 -4.79 -13.90
CA PRO A 24 18.07 -3.79 -12.99
C PRO A 24 17.60 -4.39 -11.68
N GLN A 25 17.91 -3.72 -10.58
CA GLN A 25 17.48 -4.11 -9.25
C GLN A 25 16.47 -3.10 -8.72
N PHE A 26 15.44 -3.58 -8.04
CA PHE A 26 14.36 -2.74 -7.53
C PHE A 26 14.09 -3.02 -6.06
N ALA A 27 13.82 -1.99 -5.31
CA ALA A 27 13.33 -2.11 -3.94
C ALA A 27 11.81 -1.97 -3.95
N ALA A 28 11.14 -2.87 -3.26
CA ALA A 28 9.68 -2.85 -3.15
C ALA A 28 9.30 -2.07 -1.89
N ASN A 29 9.02 -0.80 -2.04
CA ASN A 29 8.69 0.07 -0.92
C ASN A 29 7.18 0.18 -0.74
N PRO A 30 6.67 0.10 0.49
CA PRO A 30 5.26 0.39 0.74
C PRO A 30 4.93 1.82 0.38
N GLY A 31 3.81 2.04 -0.26
CA GLY A 31 3.35 3.35 -0.69
C GLY A 31 1.86 3.52 -0.52
N GLY A 32 1.36 4.68 -0.97
CA GLY A 32 -0.03 5.05 -0.82
C GLY A 32 -0.22 6.02 0.34
N ALA A 33 -0.76 7.22 0.04
CA ALA A 33 -0.87 8.27 1.03
C ALA A 33 -1.68 7.88 2.28
N PRO A 34 -2.85 7.22 2.17
CA PRO A 34 -3.61 6.83 3.35
C PRO A 34 -2.87 5.83 4.25
N ALA A 35 -2.17 4.87 3.64
CA ALA A 35 -1.41 3.89 4.41
C ALA A 35 -0.20 4.53 5.08
N ASN A 36 0.49 5.41 4.37
CA ASN A 36 1.64 6.13 4.93
C ASN A 36 1.22 7.02 6.10
N LEU A 37 0.04 7.64 6.00
CA LEU A 37 -0.49 8.45 7.10
C LEU A 37 -0.75 7.60 8.34
N ALA A 38 -1.35 6.42 8.16
CA ALA A 38 -1.62 5.52 9.28
C ALA A 38 -0.32 5.10 9.97
N VAL A 39 0.71 4.76 9.21
CA VAL A 39 2.00 4.38 9.77
C VAL A 39 2.64 5.54 10.52
N ALA A 40 2.66 6.73 9.92
CA ALA A 40 3.25 7.90 10.55
C ALA A 40 2.55 8.26 11.87
N ALA A 41 1.22 8.25 11.87
CA ALA A 41 0.45 8.53 13.07
C ALA A 41 0.68 7.48 14.15
N SER A 42 0.75 6.21 13.77
CA SER A 42 1.04 5.13 14.71
C SER A 42 2.40 5.30 15.37
N ARG A 43 3.40 5.68 14.60
CA ARG A 43 4.75 5.93 15.13
C ARG A 43 4.80 7.09 16.08
N LEU A 44 3.84 8.02 16.00
CA LEU A 44 3.72 9.14 16.92
C LEU A 44 2.86 8.81 18.15
N GLY A 45 2.43 7.56 18.29
CA GLY A 45 1.70 7.09 19.45
C GLY A 45 0.19 7.00 19.30
N ALA A 46 -0.35 7.35 18.15
CA ALA A 46 -1.79 7.23 17.92
C ALA A 46 -2.21 5.79 17.71
N GLN A 47 -3.45 5.47 18.07
CA GLN A 47 -4.05 4.19 17.71
C GLN A 47 -4.69 4.33 16.34
N THR A 48 -4.17 3.60 15.37
CA THR A 48 -4.56 3.76 13.97
C THR A 48 -5.09 2.46 13.37
N ALA A 49 -5.96 2.62 12.38
CA ALA A 49 -6.42 1.51 11.56
C ALA A 49 -6.41 1.95 10.10
N PHE A 50 -6.25 0.99 9.21
CA PHE A 50 -6.28 1.23 7.79
C PHE A 50 -7.31 0.30 7.14
N ILE A 51 -8.15 0.87 6.28
CA ILE A 51 -9.10 0.12 5.47
C ILE A 51 -8.71 0.28 4.00
N GLY A 52 -8.53 -0.84 3.34
CA GLY A 52 -8.16 -0.85 1.94
C GLY A 52 -8.20 -2.27 1.40
N LYS A 53 -7.65 -2.45 0.22
CA LYS A 53 -7.68 -3.75 -0.44
C LYS A 53 -6.37 -4.00 -1.16
N VAL A 54 -5.88 -5.23 -1.04
CA VAL A 54 -4.68 -5.70 -1.73
C VAL A 54 -5.01 -6.98 -2.48
N GLY A 55 -4.13 -7.37 -3.38
CA GLY A 55 -4.25 -8.65 -4.07
C GLY A 55 -3.82 -9.82 -3.20
N ALA A 56 -4.26 -11.02 -3.58
CA ALA A 56 -3.83 -12.27 -2.95
C ALA A 56 -2.47 -12.68 -3.52
N ASP A 57 -1.45 -11.87 -3.27
CA ASP A 57 -0.11 -12.05 -3.82
C ASP A 57 0.96 -11.69 -2.79
N ALA A 58 2.21 -11.88 -3.16
CA ALA A 58 3.33 -11.62 -2.26
C ALA A 58 3.39 -10.16 -1.80
N PHE A 59 3.08 -9.23 -2.70
CA PHE A 59 3.08 -7.82 -2.34
C PHE A 59 1.93 -7.46 -1.40
N GLY A 60 0.75 -8.04 -1.61
CA GLY A 60 -0.38 -7.83 -0.72
C GLY A 60 -0.10 -8.33 0.70
N ARG A 61 0.50 -9.50 0.80
CA ARG A 61 0.90 -10.04 2.11
C ARG A 61 1.95 -9.17 2.79
N TYR A 62 2.94 -8.72 2.03
CA TYR A 62 4.00 -7.87 2.53
C TYR A 62 3.45 -6.54 3.06
N LEU A 63 2.55 -5.90 2.32
CA LEU A 63 1.95 -4.63 2.75
C LEU A 63 1.17 -4.77 4.04
N LYS A 64 0.37 -5.83 4.14
CA LYS A 64 -0.39 -6.09 5.36
C LYS A 64 0.53 -6.30 6.55
N GLU A 65 1.60 -7.05 6.34
CA GLU A 65 2.60 -7.35 7.36
C GLU A 65 3.31 -6.08 7.83
N VAL A 66 3.73 -5.22 6.91
CA VAL A 66 4.40 -3.95 7.25
C VAL A 66 3.49 -3.05 8.08
N LEU A 67 2.22 -2.94 7.68
CA LEU A 67 1.27 -2.13 8.44
C LEU A 67 1.07 -2.70 9.84
N ALA A 68 0.91 -4.01 9.95
CA ALA A 68 0.74 -4.65 11.25
C ALA A 68 1.98 -4.49 12.14
N GLU A 69 3.17 -4.59 11.57
CA GLU A 69 4.42 -4.38 12.31
C GLU A 69 4.55 -2.95 12.84
N ASN A 70 3.96 -1.99 12.15
CA ASN A 70 3.90 -0.61 12.60
C ASN A 70 2.69 -0.34 13.50
N LYS A 71 2.06 -1.39 14.01
CA LYS A 71 0.95 -1.34 14.96
C LYS A 71 -0.30 -0.66 14.41
N VAL A 72 -0.48 -0.70 13.10
CA VAL A 72 -1.72 -0.28 12.46
C VAL A 72 -2.67 -1.47 12.48
N ASP A 73 -3.91 -1.23 12.89
CA ASP A 73 -4.94 -2.28 12.85
C ASP A 73 -5.30 -2.55 11.38
N VAL A 74 -5.04 -3.76 10.93
CA VAL A 74 -5.26 -4.19 9.54
C VAL A 74 -6.46 -5.12 9.39
N SER A 75 -7.28 -5.24 10.42
CA SER A 75 -8.46 -6.12 10.35
C SER A 75 -9.45 -5.67 9.28
N GLY A 76 -9.41 -4.41 8.87
CA GLY A 76 -10.22 -3.86 7.79
C GLY A 76 -9.60 -3.97 6.41
N MET A 77 -8.46 -4.61 6.26
CA MET A 77 -7.86 -4.81 4.93
C MET A 77 -8.45 -6.05 4.27
N ALA A 78 -9.05 -5.84 3.11
CA ALA A 78 -9.59 -6.92 2.30
C ALA A 78 -8.54 -7.46 1.34
N VAL A 79 -8.67 -8.74 1.00
CA VAL A 79 -7.81 -9.38 0.01
C VAL A 79 -8.66 -9.75 -1.20
N ASP A 80 -8.24 -9.32 -2.37
CA ASP A 80 -8.93 -9.60 -3.62
C ASP A 80 -8.21 -10.74 -4.34
N ALA A 81 -8.90 -11.87 -4.51
CA ALA A 81 -8.33 -13.03 -5.15
C ALA A 81 -8.20 -12.86 -6.68
N ASP A 82 -8.92 -11.88 -7.26
CA ASP A 82 -9.04 -11.74 -8.71
C ASP A 82 -8.24 -10.57 -9.27
N HIS A 83 -7.76 -9.68 -8.42
CA HIS A 83 -7.05 -8.48 -8.87
C HIS A 83 -5.71 -8.36 -8.14
N PRO A 84 -4.63 -8.02 -8.85
CA PRO A 84 -3.32 -7.92 -8.22
C PRO A 84 -3.17 -6.65 -7.38
N THR A 85 -2.20 -6.69 -6.48
CA THR A 85 -1.81 -5.50 -5.73
C THR A 85 -1.28 -4.44 -6.71
N THR A 86 -1.66 -3.19 -6.48
CA THR A 86 -1.22 -2.07 -7.31
C THR A 86 0.27 -1.83 -7.15
N MET A 87 0.94 -1.54 -8.28
CA MET A 87 2.35 -1.20 -8.30
C MET A 87 2.58 0.10 -9.05
N ALA A 88 3.54 0.88 -8.58
CA ALA A 88 4.14 1.94 -9.34
C ALA A 88 5.60 1.57 -9.55
N VAL A 89 6.09 1.70 -10.77
CA VAL A 89 7.48 1.38 -11.10
C VAL A 89 8.21 2.69 -11.37
N VAL A 90 9.28 2.93 -10.63
CA VAL A 90 10.10 4.12 -10.78
C VAL A 90 11.46 3.66 -11.27
N SER A 91 11.80 4.00 -12.51
CA SER A 91 13.11 3.70 -13.09
C SER A 91 13.90 4.99 -13.31
N VAL A 92 15.20 4.84 -13.46
CA VAL A 92 16.11 5.98 -13.71
C VAL A 92 16.82 5.68 -15.01
N ASP A 93 16.77 6.63 -15.95
CA ASP A 93 17.45 6.47 -17.23
C ASP A 93 18.94 6.87 -17.14
N ALA A 94 19.65 6.77 -18.26
CA ALA A 94 21.07 7.05 -18.31
C ALA A 94 21.42 8.50 -17.97
N THR A 95 20.47 9.41 -18.06
CA THR A 95 20.67 10.83 -17.73
C THR A 95 20.29 11.16 -16.29
N GLY A 96 19.81 10.18 -15.52
CA GLY A 96 19.36 10.38 -14.16
C GLY A 96 17.90 10.83 -14.06
N GLU A 97 17.19 10.90 -15.14
CA GLU A 97 15.77 11.24 -15.11
C GLU A 97 14.92 10.05 -14.67
N ARG A 98 13.90 10.33 -13.86
CA ARG A 98 12.99 9.32 -13.38
C ARG A 98 11.83 9.12 -14.35
N ASP A 99 11.50 7.86 -14.56
CA ASP A 99 10.34 7.45 -15.33
C ASP A 99 9.37 6.73 -14.40
N PHE A 100 8.10 7.07 -14.49
CA PHE A 100 7.09 6.62 -13.58
C PHE A 100 6.00 5.87 -14.34
N SER A 101 5.75 4.62 -13.97
CA SER A 101 4.71 3.81 -14.60
C SER A 101 3.78 3.23 -13.55
N PHE A 102 2.48 3.51 -13.68
CA PHE A 102 1.48 2.94 -12.79
C PHE A 102 0.85 1.69 -13.39
N TYR A 103 0.73 0.67 -12.58
CA TYR A 103 0.06 -0.59 -12.93
C TYR A 103 -1.19 -0.68 -12.06
N ARG A 104 -2.21 0.08 -12.42
CA ARG A 104 -3.41 0.28 -11.60
C ARG A 104 -4.71 -0.17 -12.24
N SER A 105 -4.81 -0.25 -13.56
CA SER A 105 -6.08 -0.62 -14.20
C SER A 105 -6.50 -2.03 -13.77
N ALA A 106 -7.69 -2.16 -13.17
CA ALA A 106 -8.22 -3.41 -12.63
C ALA A 106 -7.37 -4.00 -11.49
N ASN A 107 -6.67 -3.16 -10.73
CA ASN A 107 -5.90 -3.63 -9.58
C ASN A 107 -6.73 -3.53 -8.29
N ALA A 108 -6.28 -4.26 -7.25
CA ALA A 108 -7.06 -4.43 -6.03
C ALA A 108 -7.42 -3.12 -5.32
N ASP A 109 -6.49 -2.15 -5.28
CA ASP A 109 -6.71 -0.92 -4.52
C ASP A 109 -7.77 0.00 -5.13
N VAL A 110 -8.16 -0.22 -6.40
CA VAL A 110 -9.22 0.55 -7.05
C VAL A 110 -10.56 -0.17 -7.01
N MET A 111 -10.60 -1.41 -6.51
CA MET A 111 -11.84 -2.16 -6.36
C MET A 111 -12.57 -1.74 -5.09
N PRO A 112 -13.90 -1.75 -5.08
CA PRO A 112 -14.64 -1.33 -3.88
C PRO A 112 -14.32 -2.21 -2.67
N VAL A 113 -14.17 -1.58 -1.52
CA VAL A 113 -14.14 -2.28 -0.25
C VAL A 113 -15.58 -2.54 0.17
N SER A 114 -15.83 -3.69 0.79
CA SER A 114 -17.16 -4.04 1.25
C SER A 114 -17.71 -2.99 2.21
N TYR A 115 -18.94 -2.55 1.98
CA TYR A 115 -19.59 -1.60 2.85
C TYR A 115 -19.71 -2.11 4.30
N THR A 116 -19.97 -3.38 4.46
CA THR A 116 -20.00 -4.03 5.77
C THR A 116 -18.67 -3.86 6.48
N HIS A 117 -17.58 -3.97 5.72
CA HIS A 117 -16.24 -3.81 6.23
C HIS A 117 -16.01 -2.40 6.77
N LEU A 118 -16.43 -1.39 6.02
CA LEU A 118 -16.34 0.00 6.47
C LEU A 118 -17.14 0.23 7.74
N ARG A 119 -18.34 -0.33 7.82
CA ARG A 119 -19.20 -0.15 8.99
C ARG A 119 -18.60 -0.77 10.24
N ALA A 120 -17.89 -1.88 10.10
CA ALA A 120 -17.25 -2.53 11.23
C ALA A 120 -16.15 -1.66 11.87
N HIS A 121 -15.61 -0.72 11.12
CA HIS A 121 -14.55 0.17 11.58
C HIS A 121 -14.98 1.62 11.62
N GLU A 122 -16.28 1.85 11.57
CA GLU A 122 -16.82 3.19 11.58
C GLU A 122 -16.39 3.97 12.79
N THR A 123 -15.92 5.18 12.56
CA THR A 123 -15.63 6.14 13.60
C THR A 123 -16.40 7.41 13.27
N SER A 124 -16.45 8.27 14.20
CA SER A 124 -17.16 9.49 13.97
C SER A 124 -16.58 10.34 12.86
N GLN A 125 -15.91 9.92 12.15
CA GLN A 125 -15.53 10.52 11.16
C GLN A 125 -15.61 10.40 10.28
N ASP A 126 -15.83 10.19 10.56
CA ASP A 126 -15.53 10.32 10.13
C ASP A 126 -15.48 10.61 9.21
N LEU A 127 -15.64 10.46 9.02
CA LEU A 127 -15.41 10.91 8.14
C LEU A 127 -16.10 11.44 7.39
#